data_71c51f3b7d0c9a775c87da52c830d4f9
#
_entry.id   71c51f3b7d0c9a775c87da52c830d4f9
#
_cell.length_a   1.000
_cell.length_b   1.000
_cell.length_c   1.000
_cell.angle_alpha   90.00
_cell.angle_beta   90.00
_cell.angle_gamma   90.00
#
_symmetry.space_group_name_H-M   'P 1'
#
loop_
_entity.id
_entity.type
_entity.pdbx_description
1 polymer ?
#
loop_
_entity_poly.entity_id
_entity_poly.type
_entity_poly.pdbx_seq_one_letter_code
_entity_poly.pdbx_strand_id
1 'polypeptide(L)'
;MATPPLVGISVAPGTAGVQGQNTSTGAGVLGESNAGRGVYGRSASNYGVSGDSTSFPGVRGTSVSGRGVEGWSTRDDGVFGISKEGIGVHGVTEGRGRSVVGESKDGVGVHGMSQTNEGMHAETSGPNVAALVSIHHNESSGAAAIYAEKRGDRGHAGFFQGNVHVTRDLSVEGEIWANAGDCAEDFDIADMARCEPGTVMVIGAEGALHPCTAAYDRRAVGVVSGAGSYRPAIVLDKHPGVADRMPIALMGKVFCKVDATGAAIAAGDLLCTSDAPGHAMKASDTVRAFGAVIGKALAPLAQGRGLIPILVTLQ
;
A
#
# COMPACT_ATOMS: atom_id res chain seq x y z
N MET A 1 19.86 -62.52 32.35
CA MET A 1 18.86 -63.12 31.46
C MET A 1 18.00 -62.01 30.93
N ALA A 2 17.80 -61.92 29.62
CA ALA A 2 16.87 -60.94 29.06
C ALA A 2 15.44 -61.43 29.36
N THR A 3 14.60 -60.58 29.92
CA THR A 3 13.17 -60.89 30.08
C THR A 3 12.52 -60.98 28.70
N PRO A 4 11.70 -62.01 28.42
CA PRO A 4 11.03 -62.08 27.15
C PRO A 4 10.06 -60.94 26.92
N PRO A 5 9.83 -60.48 25.65
CA PRO A 5 8.91 -59.42 25.39
C PRO A 5 7.47 -59.80 25.78
N LEU A 6 6.73 -58.88 26.36
CA LEU A 6 5.29 -59.04 26.59
C LEU A 6 4.57 -58.92 25.23
N VAL A 7 3.86 -59.98 24.81
CA VAL A 7 3.09 -59.98 23.60
C VAL A 7 1.62 -60.19 23.94
N GLY A 8 0.80 -59.15 23.69
CA GLY A 8 -0.65 -59.25 23.77
C GLY A 8 -1.26 -59.35 22.36
N ILE A 9 -1.97 -60.42 22.11
CA ILE A 9 -2.64 -60.69 20.82
C ILE A 9 -4.13 -60.84 21.07
N SER A 10 -4.97 -60.08 20.33
CA SER A 10 -6.38 -60.32 20.22
C SER A 10 -6.78 -60.48 18.76
N VAL A 11 -7.59 -61.49 18.45
CA VAL A 11 -8.14 -61.78 17.13
C VAL A 11 -9.66 -61.47 17.10
N ALA A 12 -10.25 -61.07 18.24
CA ALA A 12 -11.64 -60.71 18.34
C ALA A 12 -11.87 -59.25 17.94
N PRO A 13 -12.84 -58.94 17.03
CA PRO A 13 -13.13 -57.59 16.64
C PRO A 13 -13.49 -56.69 17.85
N GLY A 14 -12.97 -55.49 17.89
CA GLY A 14 -13.26 -54.48 18.93
C GLY A 14 -12.60 -54.74 20.27
N THR A 15 -11.71 -55.73 20.40
CA THR A 15 -10.99 -56.02 21.66
C THR A 15 -9.51 -55.64 21.60
N ALA A 16 -9.02 -55.02 22.65
CA ALA A 16 -7.59 -54.70 22.80
C ALA A 16 -6.71 -55.91 23.11
N GLY A 17 -5.58 -56.06 22.43
CA GLY A 17 -4.57 -57.07 22.80
C GLY A 17 -3.87 -56.75 24.09
N VAL A 18 -3.67 -55.46 24.40
CA VAL A 18 -3.16 -54.96 25.69
C VAL A 18 -3.95 -53.70 26.06
N GLN A 19 -4.44 -53.63 27.27
CA GLN A 19 -5.10 -52.46 27.84
C GLN A 19 -4.38 -52.03 29.12
N GLY A 20 -3.91 -50.78 29.11
CA GLY A 20 -3.38 -50.12 30.33
C GLY A 20 -4.37 -49.05 30.78
N GLN A 21 -4.83 -49.15 32.02
CA GLN A 21 -5.75 -48.18 32.61
C GLN A 21 -5.20 -47.64 33.93
N ASN A 22 -5.23 -46.34 34.10
CA ASN A 22 -5.04 -45.68 35.37
C ASN A 22 -6.25 -44.83 35.69
N THR A 23 -6.83 -45.05 36.84
CA THR A 23 -8.06 -44.36 37.30
C THR A 23 -7.76 -43.14 38.18
N SER A 24 -6.48 -42.76 38.31
CA SER A 24 -6.02 -41.60 39.04
C SER A 24 -5.14 -40.70 38.17
N THR A 25 -4.09 -40.09 38.67
CA THR A 25 -3.29 -39.06 38.00
C THR A 25 -2.03 -39.59 37.25
N GLY A 26 -1.80 -40.91 37.21
CA GLY A 26 -0.66 -41.51 36.55
C GLY A 26 -0.88 -41.90 35.09
N ALA A 27 0.16 -42.33 34.42
CA ALA A 27 0.07 -42.91 33.09
C ALA A 27 -0.62 -44.28 33.08
N GLY A 28 -1.52 -44.56 32.14
CA GLY A 28 -2.06 -45.90 31.90
C GLY A 28 -1.04 -46.81 31.22
N VAL A 29 -0.26 -46.26 30.28
CA VAL A 29 0.88 -46.92 29.61
C VAL A 29 2.02 -45.93 29.50
N LEU A 30 3.23 -46.34 29.89
CA LEU A 30 4.45 -45.57 29.73
C LEU A 30 5.41 -46.35 28.82
N GLY A 31 5.78 -45.74 27.71
CA GLY A 31 6.78 -46.29 26.77
C GLY A 31 8.03 -45.41 26.75
N GLU A 32 9.14 -45.96 27.19
CA GLU A 32 10.44 -45.28 27.25
C GLU A 32 11.51 -46.03 26.46
N SER A 33 12.39 -45.28 25.82
CA SER A 33 13.57 -45.85 25.17
C SER A 33 14.70 -44.84 25.12
N ASN A 34 15.91 -45.25 25.48
CA ASN A 34 17.10 -44.37 25.45
C ASN A 34 17.62 -44.08 24.05
N ALA A 35 17.40 -44.96 23.09
CA ALA A 35 17.95 -44.83 21.74
C ALA A 35 17.00 -45.25 20.60
N GLY A 36 15.82 -45.77 20.90
CA GLY A 36 14.85 -46.24 19.96
C GLY A 36 13.49 -45.50 20.12
N ARG A 37 12.46 -46.11 19.57
CA ARG A 37 11.08 -45.63 19.69
C ARG A 37 10.49 -46.07 21.04
N GLY A 38 10.01 -45.19 21.86
CA GLY A 38 9.28 -45.51 23.08
C GLY A 38 7.95 -46.18 22.79
N VAL A 39 7.18 -45.62 21.82
CA VAL A 39 5.92 -46.22 21.32
C VAL A 39 5.94 -46.21 19.79
N TYR A 40 5.50 -47.28 19.17
CA TYR A 40 5.34 -47.40 17.73
C TYR A 40 3.97 -47.98 17.41
N GLY A 41 3.09 -47.10 16.87
CA GLY A 41 1.75 -47.49 16.40
C GLY A 41 1.73 -47.66 14.88
N ARG A 42 1.20 -48.79 14.41
CA ARG A 42 1.03 -49.10 12.97
C ARG A 42 -0.33 -49.71 12.74
N SER A 43 -1.05 -49.19 11.75
CA SER A 43 -2.27 -49.83 11.23
C SER A 43 -2.21 -49.85 9.71
N ALA A 44 -2.81 -50.83 9.09
CA ALA A 44 -2.92 -50.98 7.61
C ALA A 44 -4.11 -50.19 7.04
N SER A 45 -5.17 -49.97 7.83
CA SER A 45 -6.44 -49.44 7.32
C SER A 45 -7.14 -48.43 8.27
N ASN A 46 -6.53 -48.09 9.40
CA ASN A 46 -7.09 -47.18 10.39
C ASN A 46 -5.97 -46.40 11.10
N TYR A 47 -6.28 -45.67 12.16
CA TYR A 47 -5.29 -44.90 12.94
C TYR A 47 -4.21 -45.81 13.54
N GLY A 48 -2.97 -45.45 13.34
CA GLY A 48 -1.83 -46.12 14.03
C GLY A 48 -1.74 -45.69 15.50
N VAL A 49 -2.05 -44.43 15.80
CA VAL A 49 -2.18 -43.85 17.14
C VAL A 49 -3.36 -42.86 17.10
N SER A 50 -4.25 -42.93 18.07
CA SER A 50 -5.30 -41.94 18.34
C SER A 50 -5.18 -41.41 19.75
N GLY A 51 -5.30 -40.10 19.92
CA GLY A 51 -5.29 -39.45 21.22
C GLY A 51 -6.50 -38.55 21.38
N ASP A 52 -7.38 -38.91 22.33
CA ASP A 52 -8.59 -38.16 22.66
C ASP A 52 -8.49 -37.57 24.07
N SER A 53 -8.90 -36.32 24.22
CA SER A 53 -8.94 -35.64 25.52
C SER A 53 -10.04 -34.61 25.56
N THR A 54 -10.70 -34.47 26.70
CA THR A 54 -11.77 -33.48 26.90
C THR A 54 -11.24 -32.09 27.25
N SER A 55 -10.11 -31.99 27.95
CA SER A 55 -9.68 -30.71 28.54
C SER A 55 -8.23 -30.34 28.22
N PHE A 56 -7.41 -31.26 27.76
CA PHE A 56 -6.00 -31.07 27.43
C PHE A 56 -5.69 -31.56 26.01
N PRO A 57 -4.49 -31.29 25.45
CA PRO A 57 -4.10 -31.87 24.17
C PRO A 57 -4.23 -33.40 24.16
N GLY A 58 -4.93 -33.95 23.17
CA GLY A 58 -5.01 -35.40 22.98
C GLY A 58 -3.66 -36.00 22.61
N VAL A 59 -2.82 -35.26 21.86
CA VAL A 59 -1.41 -35.60 21.56
C VAL A 59 -0.54 -34.37 21.78
N ARG A 60 0.58 -34.52 22.48
CA ARG A 60 1.59 -33.48 22.65
C ARG A 60 2.96 -33.99 22.24
N GLY A 61 3.58 -33.35 21.25
CA GLY A 61 4.94 -33.61 20.82
C GLY A 61 5.89 -32.49 21.25
N THR A 62 6.99 -32.82 21.92
CA THR A 62 8.04 -31.88 22.31
C THR A 62 9.41 -32.38 21.92
N SER A 63 10.31 -31.51 21.51
CA SER A 63 11.70 -31.83 21.20
C SER A 63 12.58 -30.62 21.52
N VAL A 64 13.81 -30.88 22.00
CA VAL A 64 14.80 -29.83 22.28
C VAL A 64 15.54 -29.40 21.01
N SER A 65 15.86 -30.34 20.12
CA SER A 65 16.71 -30.08 18.96
C SER A 65 16.13 -30.54 17.62
N GLY A 66 15.03 -31.27 17.62
CA GLY A 66 14.37 -31.80 16.41
C GLY A 66 12.94 -31.31 16.28
N ARG A 67 12.18 -31.96 15.41
CA ARG A 67 10.74 -31.70 15.23
C ARG A 67 9.94 -32.33 16.37
N GLY A 68 9.09 -31.58 17.02
CA GLY A 68 8.19 -32.10 18.08
C GLY A 68 7.11 -33.01 17.49
N VAL A 69 6.57 -32.67 16.33
CA VAL A 69 5.63 -33.45 15.52
C VAL A 69 6.03 -33.34 14.05
N GLU A 70 5.98 -34.42 13.31
CA GLU A 70 6.19 -34.46 11.87
C GLU A 70 5.08 -35.27 11.20
N GLY A 71 4.40 -34.65 10.23
CA GLY A 71 3.40 -35.29 9.40
C GLY A 71 3.96 -35.52 8.00
N TRP A 72 3.89 -36.75 7.52
CA TRP A 72 4.30 -37.14 6.16
C TRP A 72 3.19 -37.93 5.46
N SER A 73 2.78 -37.48 4.29
CA SER A 73 1.85 -38.18 3.42
C SER A 73 2.36 -38.18 1.97
N THR A 74 2.06 -39.21 1.21
CA THR A 74 2.42 -39.32 -0.21
C THR A 74 1.33 -38.81 -1.15
N ARG A 75 0.07 -38.81 -0.73
CA ARG A 75 -1.09 -38.54 -1.60
C ARG A 75 -2.13 -37.61 -1.02
N ASP A 76 -2.06 -37.30 0.26
CA ASP A 76 -3.05 -36.59 1.00
C ASP A 76 -2.36 -35.63 2.00
N ASP A 77 -3.11 -34.96 2.88
CA ASP A 77 -2.57 -34.03 3.85
C ASP A 77 -1.58 -34.70 4.82
N GLY A 78 -0.41 -34.15 4.98
CA GLY A 78 0.55 -34.58 5.98
C GLY A 78 0.11 -34.21 7.40
N VAL A 79 -0.53 -33.04 7.56
CA VAL A 79 -1.18 -32.55 8.78
C VAL A 79 -2.47 -31.84 8.38
N PHE A 80 -3.58 -32.25 8.95
CA PHE A 80 -4.88 -31.62 8.78
C PHE A 80 -5.39 -31.07 10.10
N GLY A 81 -5.59 -29.75 10.19
CA GLY A 81 -6.10 -29.07 11.39
C GLY A 81 -7.47 -28.49 11.16
N ILE A 82 -8.45 -28.85 11.97
CA ILE A 82 -9.80 -28.31 11.94
C ILE A 82 -10.24 -27.82 13.32
N SER A 83 -10.93 -26.70 13.36
CA SER A 83 -11.62 -26.18 14.55
C SER A 83 -12.97 -25.61 14.16
N LYS A 84 -13.99 -25.79 15.01
CA LYS A 84 -15.32 -25.22 14.80
C LYS A 84 -15.41 -23.75 15.25
N GLU A 85 -14.72 -23.39 16.32
CA GLU A 85 -14.85 -22.08 16.98
C GLU A 85 -13.52 -21.40 17.25
N GLY A 86 -12.39 -22.10 17.09
CA GLY A 86 -11.05 -21.59 17.35
C GLY A 86 -10.14 -21.65 16.12
N ILE A 87 -8.85 -21.68 16.37
CA ILE A 87 -7.79 -21.73 15.35
C ILE A 87 -7.51 -23.19 15.00
N GLY A 88 -7.60 -23.56 13.72
CA GLY A 88 -7.28 -24.92 13.25
C GLY A 88 -5.79 -25.25 13.34
N VAL A 89 -4.91 -24.31 12.96
CA VAL A 89 -3.44 -24.43 13.09
C VAL A 89 -2.89 -23.09 13.59
N HIS A 90 -2.13 -23.11 14.67
CA HIS A 90 -1.52 -21.91 15.26
C HIS A 90 -0.01 -22.07 15.34
N GLY A 91 0.72 -21.26 14.57
CA GLY A 91 2.18 -21.20 14.59
C GLY A 91 2.68 -19.99 15.37
N VAL A 92 3.55 -20.21 16.37
CA VAL A 92 4.16 -19.16 17.18
C VAL A 92 5.67 -19.35 17.21
N THR A 93 6.42 -18.27 17.08
CA THR A 93 7.87 -18.23 17.29
C THR A 93 8.21 -17.08 18.23
N GLU A 94 8.86 -17.36 19.35
CA GLU A 94 9.28 -16.35 20.34
C GLU A 94 10.61 -15.66 19.96
N GLY A 95 11.31 -16.15 18.95
CA GLY A 95 12.60 -15.65 18.48
C GLY A 95 12.56 -15.11 17.04
N ARG A 96 13.72 -15.15 16.36
CA ARG A 96 13.90 -14.64 14.98
C ARG A 96 13.48 -15.62 13.88
N GLY A 97 12.94 -16.78 14.24
CA GLY A 97 12.48 -17.78 13.27
C GLY A 97 11.20 -17.38 12.54
N ARG A 98 10.76 -18.25 11.65
CA ARG A 98 9.45 -18.15 10.95
C ARG A 98 8.46 -19.05 11.68
N SER A 99 7.28 -18.54 11.97
CA SER A 99 6.23 -19.32 12.66
C SER A 99 5.56 -20.34 11.74
N VAL A 100 5.31 -19.95 10.49
CA VAL A 100 4.75 -20.79 9.44
C VAL A 100 5.53 -20.56 8.15
N VAL A 101 5.88 -21.64 7.45
CA VAL A 101 6.51 -21.61 6.13
C VAL A 101 5.70 -22.50 5.20
N GLY A 102 5.23 -21.94 4.09
CA GLY A 102 4.60 -22.69 2.99
C GLY A 102 5.53 -22.69 1.78
N GLU A 103 6.01 -23.86 1.38
CA GLU A 103 6.86 -24.02 0.20
C GLU A 103 6.25 -25.04 -0.75
N SER A 104 6.20 -24.71 -2.04
CA SER A 104 5.74 -25.60 -3.10
C SER A 104 6.66 -25.48 -4.30
N LYS A 105 7.00 -26.59 -4.92
CA LYS A 105 7.80 -26.64 -6.15
C LYS A 105 6.99 -26.20 -7.36
N ASP A 106 5.80 -26.75 -7.52
CA ASP A 106 5.00 -26.61 -8.74
C ASP A 106 3.56 -26.12 -8.47
N GLY A 107 3.22 -25.77 -7.22
CA GLY A 107 1.88 -25.35 -6.81
C GLY A 107 1.90 -24.08 -5.93
N VAL A 108 0.80 -23.84 -5.22
CA VAL A 108 0.65 -22.72 -4.31
C VAL A 108 1.30 -23.03 -2.96
N GLY A 109 2.20 -22.19 -2.48
CA GLY A 109 2.87 -22.37 -1.19
C GLY A 109 1.94 -22.13 0.00
N VAL A 110 1.11 -21.08 -0.07
CA VAL A 110 0.07 -20.75 0.95
C VAL A 110 -1.17 -20.29 0.21
N HIS A 111 -2.32 -20.87 0.55
CA HIS A 111 -3.62 -20.48 0.03
C HIS A 111 -4.55 -20.07 1.18
N GLY A 112 -4.90 -18.79 1.24
CA GLY A 112 -5.87 -18.23 2.19
C GLY A 112 -7.20 -17.97 1.50
N MET A 113 -8.30 -18.51 2.03
CA MET A 113 -9.65 -18.29 1.51
C MET A 113 -10.62 -18.05 2.65
N SER A 114 -11.49 -17.04 2.51
CA SER A 114 -12.61 -16.78 3.40
C SER A 114 -13.85 -16.41 2.58
N GLN A 115 -15.04 -16.79 3.07
CA GLN A 115 -16.31 -16.42 2.44
C GLN A 115 -16.88 -15.10 2.95
N THR A 116 -16.57 -14.72 4.18
CA THR A 116 -17.22 -13.60 4.87
C THR A 116 -16.25 -12.61 5.50
N ASN A 117 -14.96 -12.90 5.49
CA ASN A 117 -13.90 -12.08 6.08
C ASN A 117 -12.64 -12.11 5.23
N GLU A 118 -11.53 -11.59 5.73
CA GLU A 118 -10.23 -11.57 5.06
C GLU A 118 -9.71 -12.98 4.82
N GLY A 119 -9.25 -13.27 3.61
CA GLY A 119 -8.58 -14.52 3.29
C GLY A 119 -7.15 -14.57 3.81
N MET A 120 -6.50 -13.40 3.95
CA MET A 120 -5.17 -13.23 4.52
C MET A 120 -5.10 -11.87 5.21
N HIS A 121 -4.61 -11.85 6.44
CA HIS A 121 -4.33 -10.64 7.21
C HIS A 121 -2.84 -10.58 7.54
N ALA A 122 -2.17 -9.44 7.25
CA ALA A 122 -0.77 -9.23 7.56
C ALA A 122 -0.61 -7.92 8.34
N GLU A 123 -0.04 -8.00 9.53
CA GLU A 123 0.14 -6.86 10.44
C GLU A 123 1.54 -6.84 11.04
N THR A 124 2.10 -5.67 11.25
CA THR A 124 3.34 -5.48 12.00
C THR A 124 3.31 -4.18 12.80
N SER A 125 3.84 -4.22 14.01
CA SER A 125 4.10 -3.05 14.85
C SER A 125 5.58 -2.64 14.84
N GLY A 126 6.42 -3.36 14.08
CA GLY A 126 7.87 -3.08 14.03
C GLY A 126 8.17 -1.81 13.21
N PRO A 127 9.03 -0.90 13.69
CA PRO A 127 9.47 0.24 12.92
C PRO A 127 10.33 -0.20 11.72
N ASN A 128 10.17 0.43 10.58
CA ASN A 128 10.99 0.24 9.37
C ASN A 128 10.94 -1.18 8.76
N VAL A 129 9.86 -1.92 8.97
CA VAL A 129 9.60 -3.23 8.35
C VAL A 129 8.22 -3.26 7.69
N ALA A 130 8.10 -3.98 6.59
CA ALA A 130 6.83 -4.16 5.89
C ALA A 130 6.02 -5.31 6.50
N ALA A 131 4.71 -5.15 6.62
CA ALA A 131 3.80 -6.23 7.01
C ALA A 131 3.67 -7.31 5.93
N LEU A 132 3.75 -6.92 4.66
CA LEU A 132 3.75 -7.80 3.50
C LEU A 132 4.92 -7.46 2.58
N VAL A 133 5.71 -8.48 2.21
CA VAL A 133 6.75 -8.38 1.17
C VAL A 133 6.43 -9.38 0.08
N SER A 134 6.32 -8.94 -1.17
CA SER A 134 6.10 -9.78 -2.34
C SER A 134 7.22 -9.54 -3.34
N ILE A 135 7.96 -10.60 -3.68
CA ILE A 135 9.11 -10.54 -4.59
C ILE A 135 8.99 -11.63 -5.65
N HIS A 136 9.10 -11.25 -6.91
CA HIS A 136 9.22 -12.15 -8.04
C HIS A 136 10.68 -12.19 -8.50
N HIS A 137 11.36 -13.33 -8.28
CA HIS A 137 12.81 -13.44 -8.51
C HIS A 137 13.21 -13.73 -9.96
N ASN A 138 12.28 -14.12 -10.83
CA ASN A 138 12.61 -14.43 -12.21
C ASN A 138 12.62 -13.15 -13.07
N GLU A 139 13.80 -12.62 -13.37
CA GLU A 139 14.01 -11.38 -14.13
C GLU A 139 13.53 -11.47 -15.60
N SER A 140 13.38 -12.67 -16.14
CA SER A 140 12.91 -12.90 -17.52
C SER A 140 11.39 -13.07 -17.61
N SER A 141 10.68 -13.08 -16.48
CA SER A 141 9.23 -13.28 -16.43
C SER A 141 8.48 -11.95 -16.58
N GLY A 142 7.42 -11.96 -17.38
CA GLY A 142 6.43 -10.88 -17.44
C GLY A 142 5.35 -10.95 -16.33
N ALA A 143 5.44 -11.88 -15.38
CA ALA A 143 4.46 -12.03 -14.31
C ALA A 143 4.60 -10.96 -13.23
N ALA A 144 3.47 -10.57 -12.65
CA ALA A 144 3.42 -9.62 -11.56
C ALA A 144 3.88 -10.24 -10.22
N ALA A 145 4.58 -9.47 -9.40
CA ALA A 145 4.87 -9.87 -8.01
C ALA A 145 3.62 -9.78 -7.12
N ILE A 146 2.69 -8.86 -7.43
CA ILE A 146 1.36 -8.76 -6.83
C ILE A 146 0.35 -8.66 -7.97
N TYR A 147 -0.61 -9.56 -7.99
CA TYR A 147 -1.78 -9.48 -8.85
C TYR A 147 -3.01 -9.31 -7.97
N ALA A 148 -3.75 -8.22 -8.16
CA ALA A 148 -4.97 -7.93 -7.43
C ALA A 148 -6.12 -7.70 -8.42
N GLU A 149 -7.19 -8.48 -8.29
CA GLU A 149 -8.37 -8.38 -9.13
C GLU A 149 -9.62 -8.20 -8.27
N LYS A 150 -10.46 -7.23 -8.62
CA LYS A 150 -11.80 -7.07 -8.08
C LYS A 150 -12.83 -7.32 -9.17
N ARG A 151 -13.55 -8.40 -9.06
CA ARG A 151 -14.63 -8.74 -9.98
C ARG A 151 -15.91 -7.99 -9.63
N GLY A 152 -16.61 -7.49 -10.66
CA GLY A 152 -17.81 -6.66 -10.55
C GLY A 152 -17.53 -5.17 -10.36
N ASP A 153 -18.57 -4.35 -10.48
CA ASP A 153 -18.50 -2.90 -10.73
C ASP A 153 -18.33 -2.05 -9.46
N ARG A 154 -18.33 -2.65 -8.26
CA ARG A 154 -18.21 -1.91 -7.00
C ARG A 154 -16.95 -2.31 -6.24
N GLY A 155 -16.31 -1.32 -5.61
CA GLY A 155 -15.10 -1.49 -4.81
C GLY A 155 -13.82 -1.39 -5.65
N HIS A 156 -12.69 -1.61 -5.02
CA HIS A 156 -11.35 -1.43 -5.58
C HIS A 156 -10.59 -2.75 -5.56
N ALA A 157 -9.75 -3.01 -6.56
CA ALA A 157 -8.77 -4.10 -6.53
C ALA A 157 -7.65 -3.85 -5.51
N GLY A 158 -7.30 -2.58 -5.29
CA GLY A 158 -6.38 -2.13 -4.25
C GLY A 158 -6.90 -0.87 -3.59
N PHE A 159 -6.80 -0.74 -2.28
CA PHE A 159 -7.08 0.47 -1.52
C PHE A 159 -5.86 0.81 -0.66
N PHE A 160 -5.29 1.99 -0.89
CA PHE A 160 -4.09 2.46 -0.20
C PHE A 160 -4.43 3.72 0.61
N GLN A 161 -4.31 3.64 1.91
CA GLN A 161 -4.46 4.78 2.81
C GLN A 161 -3.07 5.30 3.20
N GLY A 162 -2.62 6.35 2.52
CA GLY A 162 -1.28 6.92 2.68
C GLY A 162 -0.60 7.15 1.33
N ASN A 163 0.70 7.39 1.35
CA ASN A 163 1.48 7.65 0.15
C ASN A 163 1.85 6.33 -0.55
N VAL A 164 1.80 6.33 -1.88
CA VAL A 164 2.33 5.24 -2.72
C VAL A 164 3.60 5.73 -3.38
N HIS A 165 4.71 4.97 -3.23
CA HIS A 165 5.98 5.24 -3.87
C HIS A 165 6.23 4.25 -5.00
N VAL A 166 6.35 4.74 -6.23
CA VAL A 166 6.65 3.97 -7.44
C VAL A 166 8.02 4.40 -7.95
N THR A 167 8.97 3.47 -8.02
CA THR A 167 10.37 3.79 -8.41
C THR A 167 10.62 3.78 -9.91
N ARG A 168 9.67 3.29 -10.69
CA ARG A 168 9.70 3.25 -12.16
C ARG A 168 8.39 3.78 -12.71
N ASP A 169 7.92 3.22 -13.80
CA ASP A 169 6.73 3.67 -14.52
C ASP A 169 5.43 3.29 -13.80
N LEU A 170 4.44 4.16 -13.86
CA LEU A 170 3.05 3.88 -13.55
C LEU A 170 2.25 3.89 -14.86
N SER A 171 1.71 2.71 -15.24
CA SER A 171 0.82 2.58 -16.40
C SER A 171 -0.64 2.52 -15.93
N VAL A 172 -1.48 3.36 -16.50
CA VAL A 172 -2.92 3.41 -16.22
C VAL A 172 -3.66 3.35 -17.56
N GLU A 173 -4.44 2.29 -17.77
CA GLU A 173 -5.23 2.13 -19.01
C GLU A 173 -6.55 2.91 -18.99
N GLY A 174 -7.02 3.30 -17.82
CA GLY A 174 -8.23 4.07 -17.62
C GLY A 174 -7.96 5.53 -17.28
N GLU A 175 -8.87 6.12 -16.53
CA GLU A 175 -8.79 7.50 -16.07
C GLU A 175 -8.04 7.61 -14.74
N ILE A 176 -7.33 8.72 -14.54
CA ILE A 176 -6.79 9.12 -13.23
C ILE A 176 -7.73 10.17 -12.64
N TRP A 177 -8.40 9.82 -11.54
CA TRP A 177 -9.26 10.75 -10.82
C TRP A 177 -8.48 11.39 -9.67
N ALA A 178 -8.14 12.66 -9.86
CA ALA A 178 -7.53 13.47 -8.82
C ALA A 178 -8.53 14.53 -8.33
N ASN A 179 -8.82 14.55 -7.04
CA ASN A 179 -9.70 15.56 -6.45
C ASN A 179 -8.93 16.85 -6.16
N ALA A 180 -8.43 17.48 -7.24
CA ALA A 180 -7.58 18.67 -7.18
C ALA A 180 -7.76 19.55 -8.43
N GLY A 181 -7.19 20.77 -8.44
CA GLY A 181 -7.54 21.82 -9.40
C GLY A 181 -6.64 21.94 -10.62
N ASP A 182 -5.34 21.72 -10.49
CA ASP A 182 -4.35 22.04 -11.52
C ASP A 182 -3.26 20.98 -11.69
N CYS A 183 -2.56 21.05 -12.82
CA CYS A 183 -1.30 20.40 -13.08
C CYS A 183 -0.21 21.46 -12.95
N ALA A 184 0.71 21.25 -12.01
CA ALA A 184 1.82 22.14 -11.70
C ALA A 184 3.15 21.47 -11.98
N GLU A 185 4.19 22.28 -12.06
CA GLU A 185 5.58 21.85 -12.09
C GLU A 185 6.38 22.67 -11.06
N ASP A 186 7.30 22.02 -10.35
CA ASP A 186 8.17 22.71 -9.39
C ASP A 186 9.28 23.46 -10.14
N PHE A 187 9.38 24.75 -9.89
CA PHE A 187 10.43 25.64 -10.44
C PHE A 187 11.28 26.25 -9.32
N ASP A 188 12.53 26.54 -9.66
CA ASP A 188 13.42 27.31 -8.81
C ASP A 188 12.92 28.76 -8.69
N ILE A 189 12.89 29.29 -7.47
CA ILE A 189 12.37 30.61 -7.15
C ILE A 189 13.50 31.51 -6.66
N ALA A 190 13.69 32.65 -7.33
CA ALA A 190 14.77 33.60 -7.02
C ALA A 190 14.57 34.33 -5.67
N ASP A 191 13.33 34.56 -5.23
CA ASP A 191 12.99 35.26 -3.99
C ASP A 191 11.74 34.65 -3.36
N MET A 192 11.95 33.64 -2.54
CA MET A 192 10.89 32.91 -1.83
C MET A 192 10.06 33.84 -0.91
N ALA A 193 10.67 34.86 -0.32
CA ALA A 193 9.99 35.76 0.63
C ALA A 193 8.87 36.58 -0.02
N ARG A 194 8.90 36.76 -1.34
CA ARG A 194 7.91 37.50 -2.12
C ARG A 194 6.91 36.63 -2.86
N CYS A 195 7.08 35.30 -2.73
CA CYS A 195 6.25 34.32 -3.41
C CYS A 195 5.33 33.62 -2.41
N GLU A 196 4.04 33.63 -2.67
CA GLU A 196 3.02 32.88 -1.93
C GLU A 196 2.00 32.32 -2.92
N PRO A 197 1.21 31.31 -2.55
CA PRO A 197 0.16 30.77 -3.42
C PRO A 197 -0.73 31.86 -4.00
N GLY A 198 -0.99 31.77 -5.31
CA GLY A 198 -1.74 32.77 -6.08
C GLY A 198 -0.89 33.83 -6.80
N THR A 199 0.41 33.88 -6.56
CA THR A 199 1.33 34.84 -7.19
C THR A 199 1.61 34.47 -8.65
N VAL A 200 1.49 35.45 -9.54
CA VAL A 200 1.85 35.31 -10.98
C VAL A 200 3.36 35.39 -11.15
N MET A 201 3.94 34.41 -11.84
CA MET A 201 5.36 34.23 -11.97
C MET A 201 5.84 34.42 -13.41
N VAL A 202 7.05 34.96 -13.54
CA VAL A 202 7.75 35.21 -14.83
C VAL A 202 9.17 34.67 -14.76
N ILE A 203 9.75 34.31 -15.92
CA ILE A 203 11.11 33.81 -16.06
C ILE A 203 12.12 34.93 -15.82
N GLY A 204 13.08 34.71 -14.92
CA GLY A 204 14.23 35.59 -14.68
C GLY A 204 15.38 35.33 -15.66
N ALA A 205 16.45 36.13 -15.54
CA ALA A 205 17.62 36.08 -16.44
C ALA A 205 18.38 34.73 -16.38
N GLU A 206 18.36 34.07 -15.23
CA GLU A 206 19.08 32.78 -14.99
C GLU A 206 18.11 31.58 -14.99
N GLY A 207 16.86 31.75 -15.45
CA GLY A 207 15.86 30.70 -15.50
C GLY A 207 15.01 30.54 -14.23
N ALA A 208 15.48 30.99 -13.06
CA ALA A 208 14.68 31.00 -11.84
C ALA A 208 13.50 31.97 -11.96
N LEU A 209 12.36 31.62 -11.37
CA LEU A 209 11.16 32.44 -11.46
C LEU A 209 11.12 33.51 -10.37
N HIS A 210 10.48 34.62 -10.71
CA HIS A 210 10.17 35.71 -9.77
C HIS A 210 8.75 36.27 -10.01
N PRO A 211 8.14 36.95 -9.03
CA PRO A 211 6.85 37.62 -9.24
C PRO A 211 6.89 38.59 -10.41
N CYS A 212 5.85 38.62 -11.24
CA CYS A 212 5.73 39.61 -12.28
C CYS A 212 5.74 41.03 -11.71
N THR A 213 6.28 41.99 -12.44
CA THR A 213 6.35 43.42 -12.06
C THR A 213 6.05 44.35 -13.23
N ALA A 214 5.72 43.80 -14.40
CA ALA A 214 5.42 44.55 -15.61
C ALA A 214 4.14 44.03 -16.25
N ALA A 215 3.34 44.95 -16.77
CA ALA A 215 2.12 44.63 -17.53
C ALA A 215 2.48 44.03 -18.89
N TYR A 216 1.80 42.97 -19.27
CA TYR A 216 1.98 42.25 -20.55
C TYR A 216 3.39 41.67 -20.72
N ASP A 217 3.96 41.10 -19.64
CA ASP A 217 5.27 40.44 -19.70
C ASP A 217 5.13 39.06 -20.38
N ARG A 218 5.78 38.90 -21.53
CA ARG A 218 5.76 37.65 -22.30
C ARG A 218 6.55 36.50 -21.64
N ARG A 219 7.30 36.77 -20.57
CA ARG A 219 7.99 35.76 -19.79
C ARG A 219 7.08 35.08 -18.77
N ALA A 220 5.76 35.35 -18.80
CA ALA A 220 4.80 34.72 -17.91
C ALA A 220 4.83 33.20 -18.02
N VAL A 221 4.92 32.50 -16.86
CA VAL A 221 4.99 31.04 -16.78
C VAL A 221 3.68 30.46 -16.23
N GLY A 222 3.11 31.08 -15.21
CA GLY A 222 1.92 30.58 -14.54
C GLY A 222 1.72 31.23 -13.18
N VAL A 223 1.02 30.53 -12.31
CA VAL A 223 0.61 31.00 -11.01
C VAL A 223 1.08 30.02 -9.93
N VAL A 224 1.63 30.50 -8.82
CA VAL A 224 1.97 29.63 -7.67
C VAL A 224 0.73 28.90 -7.20
N SER A 225 0.72 27.57 -7.30
CA SER A 225 -0.41 26.72 -6.94
C SER A 225 -0.64 26.67 -5.43
N GLY A 226 -1.86 26.31 -5.02
CA GLY A 226 -2.19 26.02 -3.63
C GLY A 226 -2.92 27.15 -2.89
N ALA A 227 -3.29 28.25 -3.55
CA ALA A 227 -4.14 29.29 -2.97
C ALA A 227 -5.61 28.85 -2.86
N GLY A 228 -6.34 29.41 -1.90
CA GLY A 228 -7.77 29.16 -1.70
C GLY A 228 -8.05 27.67 -1.43
N SER A 229 -9.05 27.12 -2.13
CA SER A 229 -9.48 25.73 -1.98
C SER A 229 -8.85 24.77 -2.98
N TYR A 230 -8.19 25.26 -4.02
CA TYR A 230 -7.52 24.40 -5.01
C TYR A 230 -6.14 24.00 -4.56
N ARG A 231 -5.77 22.77 -4.91
CA ARG A 231 -4.43 22.18 -4.71
C ARG A 231 -4.00 21.55 -6.03
N PRO A 232 -2.70 21.42 -6.29
CA PRO A 232 -2.24 20.71 -7.48
C PRO A 232 -2.64 19.23 -7.43
N ALA A 233 -3.13 18.71 -8.55
CA ALA A 233 -3.42 17.29 -8.77
C ALA A 233 -2.15 16.51 -9.10
N ILE A 234 -1.30 17.11 -9.94
CA ILE A 234 -0.03 16.56 -10.36
C ILE A 234 1.02 17.67 -10.17
N VAL A 235 2.16 17.31 -9.63
CA VAL A 235 3.33 18.18 -9.56
C VAL A 235 4.49 17.48 -10.25
N LEU A 236 4.90 18.01 -11.39
CA LEU A 236 6.06 17.54 -12.14
C LEU A 236 7.35 18.07 -11.52
N ASP A 237 8.46 17.42 -11.80
CA ASP A 237 9.83 17.81 -11.37
C ASP A 237 9.97 18.09 -9.86
N LYS A 238 9.21 17.36 -9.04
CA LYS A 238 9.25 17.52 -7.59
C LYS A 238 10.43 16.78 -6.98
N HIS A 239 11.36 17.53 -6.40
CA HIS A 239 12.53 17.00 -5.70
C HIS A 239 12.38 17.21 -4.19
N PRO A 240 11.98 16.16 -3.41
CA PRO A 240 11.87 16.28 -1.96
C PRO A 240 13.21 16.68 -1.32
N GLY A 241 13.19 17.71 -0.46
CA GLY A 241 14.38 18.20 0.25
C GLY A 241 15.21 19.24 -0.48
N VAL A 242 14.87 19.63 -1.71
CA VAL A 242 15.45 20.80 -2.38
C VAL A 242 14.67 22.03 -1.92
N ALA A 243 15.41 23.02 -1.38
CA ALA A 243 14.87 24.30 -0.96
C ALA A 243 14.59 25.22 -2.16
N ASP A 244 13.87 26.30 -1.91
CA ASP A 244 13.64 27.40 -2.86
C ASP A 244 12.94 27.00 -4.18
N ARG A 245 12.06 25.98 -4.11
CA ARG A 245 11.19 25.56 -5.22
C ARG A 245 9.70 25.65 -4.84
N MET A 246 8.87 26.00 -5.81
CA MET A 246 7.41 26.07 -5.65
C MET A 246 6.67 25.47 -6.84
N PRO A 247 5.49 24.84 -6.62
CA PRO A 247 4.64 24.34 -7.70
C PRO A 247 3.96 25.53 -8.42
N ILE A 248 4.22 25.65 -9.69
CA ILE A 248 3.61 26.63 -10.58
C ILE A 248 2.54 25.94 -11.43
N ALA A 249 1.28 26.37 -11.30
CA ALA A 249 0.18 25.86 -12.10
C ALA A 249 0.39 26.28 -13.57
N LEU A 250 0.52 25.29 -14.44
CA LEU A 250 0.69 25.45 -15.89
C LEU A 250 -0.61 25.20 -16.66
N MET A 251 -1.54 24.45 -16.06
CA MET A 251 -2.82 24.08 -16.66
C MET A 251 -3.85 23.76 -15.56
N GLY A 252 -5.11 24.14 -15.77
CA GLY A 252 -6.21 23.80 -14.87
C GLY A 252 -6.68 24.98 -14.03
N LYS A 253 -7.42 24.71 -12.96
CA LYS A 253 -8.03 25.74 -12.12
C LYS A 253 -7.12 26.08 -10.94
N VAL A 254 -6.79 27.35 -10.77
CA VAL A 254 -5.99 27.88 -9.65
C VAL A 254 -6.59 29.19 -9.16
N PHE A 255 -6.38 29.52 -7.89
CA PHE A 255 -6.63 30.88 -7.40
C PHE A 255 -5.43 31.77 -7.75
N CYS A 256 -5.71 32.93 -8.31
CA CYS A 256 -4.73 33.93 -8.75
C CYS A 256 -4.99 35.28 -8.11
N LYS A 257 -3.92 35.95 -7.67
CA LYS A 257 -3.95 37.35 -7.29
C LYS A 257 -4.20 38.20 -8.54
N VAL A 258 -5.21 39.05 -8.49
CA VAL A 258 -5.58 39.90 -9.62
C VAL A 258 -5.71 41.37 -9.19
N ASP A 259 -5.44 42.27 -10.12
CA ASP A 259 -5.56 43.71 -9.98
C ASP A 259 -6.59 44.26 -10.97
N ALA A 260 -7.72 44.72 -10.44
CA ALA A 260 -8.82 45.37 -11.19
C ALA A 260 -8.81 46.89 -10.98
N THR A 261 -7.71 47.53 -10.54
CA THR A 261 -7.65 49.01 -10.36
C THR A 261 -7.71 49.76 -11.66
N GLY A 262 -7.17 49.20 -12.75
CA GLY A 262 -7.21 49.81 -14.08
C GLY A 262 -8.45 49.46 -14.92
N ALA A 263 -9.00 48.28 -14.71
CA ALA A 263 -10.20 47.79 -15.41
C ALA A 263 -10.85 46.66 -14.60
N ALA A 264 -12.19 46.69 -14.52
CA ALA A 264 -12.96 45.61 -13.89
C ALA A 264 -12.75 44.29 -14.67
N ILE A 265 -12.62 43.21 -13.92
CA ILE A 265 -12.49 41.85 -14.43
C ILE A 265 -13.87 41.19 -14.39
N ALA A 266 -14.32 40.66 -15.51
CA ALA A 266 -15.52 39.84 -15.60
C ALA A 266 -15.16 38.37 -15.78
N ALA A 267 -16.07 37.45 -15.44
CA ALA A 267 -15.89 36.05 -15.76
C ALA A 267 -15.74 35.84 -17.27
N GLY A 268 -14.74 35.07 -17.70
CA GLY A 268 -14.38 34.85 -19.10
C GLY A 268 -13.33 35.82 -19.66
N ASP A 269 -13.01 36.92 -18.98
CA ASP A 269 -11.93 37.81 -19.41
C ASP A 269 -10.58 37.12 -19.45
N LEU A 270 -9.80 37.42 -20.50
CA LEU A 270 -8.39 37.05 -20.57
C LEU A 270 -7.57 37.86 -19.55
N LEU A 271 -6.64 37.20 -18.91
CA LEU A 271 -5.75 37.78 -17.93
C LEU A 271 -4.30 37.70 -18.41
N CYS A 272 -3.56 38.79 -18.18
CA CYS A 272 -2.11 38.87 -18.38
C CYS A 272 -1.42 39.39 -17.11
N THR A 273 -0.09 39.44 -17.09
CA THR A 273 0.67 40.03 -15.99
C THR A 273 0.32 41.52 -15.80
N SER A 274 0.28 41.98 -14.53
CA SER A 274 0.10 43.37 -14.13
C SER A 274 1.45 44.02 -13.73
N ASP A 275 1.50 45.34 -13.69
CA ASP A 275 2.58 46.11 -13.04
C ASP A 275 2.50 46.04 -11.50
N ALA A 276 1.36 45.63 -10.95
CA ALA A 276 1.24 45.27 -9.55
C ALA A 276 2.01 43.94 -9.29
N PRO A 277 3.03 43.93 -8.41
CA PRO A 277 3.87 42.77 -8.23
C PRO A 277 3.09 41.48 -7.91
N GLY A 278 3.31 40.43 -8.70
CA GLY A 278 2.70 39.13 -8.54
C GLY A 278 1.21 39.04 -8.85
N HIS A 279 0.61 40.06 -9.50
CA HIS A 279 -0.81 40.07 -9.85
C HIS A 279 -1.03 39.92 -11.36
N ALA A 280 -2.18 39.38 -11.71
CA ALA A 280 -2.72 39.43 -13.06
C ALA A 280 -3.66 40.63 -13.20
N MET A 281 -3.88 41.09 -14.44
CA MET A 281 -4.89 42.08 -14.77
C MET A 281 -5.66 41.65 -16.02
N LYS A 282 -6.78 42.32 -16.34
CA LYS A 282 -7.51 42.17 -17.60
C LYS A 282 -6.61 42.49 -18.78
N ALA A 283 -6.52 41.59 -19.76
CA ALA A 283 -5.79 41.78 -21.02
C ALA A 283 -6.63 42.61 -21.98
N SER A 284 -6.66 43.92 -21.81
CA SER A 284 -7.48 44.86 -22.63
C SER A 284 -6.81 45.22 -23.96
N ASP A 285 -5.47 45.13 -24.04
CA ASP A 285 -4.69 45.39 -25.28
C ASP A 285 -4.41 44.05 -25.99
N THR A 286 -5.13 43.76 -27.06
CA THR A 286 -5.03 42.47 -27.79
C THR A 286 -3.67 42.28 -28.47
N VAL A 287 -2.96 43.35 -28.85
CA VAL A 287 -1.65 43.27 -29.49
C VAL A 287 -0.58 42.92 -28.48
N ARG A 288 -0.58 43.57 -27.30
CA ARG A 288 0.35 43.30 -26.24
C ARG A 288 0.08 41.96 -25.55
N ALA A 289 -1.20 41.50 -25.56
CA ALA A 289 -1.61 40.27 -24.92
C ALA A 289 -1.02 39.00 -25.56
N PHE A 290 -0.65 39.07 -26.85
CA PHE A 290 -0.04 37.92 -27.54
C PHE A 290 1.26 37.47 -26.86
N GLY A 291 1.27 36.21 -26.36
CA GLY A 291 2.38 35.62 -25.60
C GLY A 291 2.48 36.07 -24.16
N ALA A 292 1.51 36.88 -23.65
CA ALA A 292 1.51 37.34 -22.25
C ALA A 292 0.27 36.88 -21.46
N VAL A 293 -0.67 36.18 -22.12
CA VAL A 293 -1.88 35.64 -21.47
C VAL A 293 -1.51 34.47 -20.59
N ILE A 294 -2.02 34.50 -19.34
CA ILE A 294 -1.84 33.43 -18.35
C ILE A 294 -3.09 32.56 -18.17
N GLY A 295 -4.27 33.07 -18.63
CA GLY A 295 -5.50 32.31 -18.50
C GLY A 295 -6.75 33.15 -18.57
N LYS A 296 -7.88 32.58 -18.10
CA LYS A 296 -9.20 33.21 -18.08
C LYS A 296 -9.74 33.31 -16.65
N ALA A 297 -10.33 34.45 -16.32
CA ALA A 297 -11.07 34.64 -15.07
C ALA A 297 -12.29 33.70 -15.00
N LEU A 298 -12.45 32.99 -13.90
CA LEU A 298 -13.63 32.16 -13.61
C LEU A 298 -14.63 32.90 -12.69
N ALA A 299 -14.19 33.97 -12.03
CA ALA A 299 -15.03 34.83 -11.21
C ALA A 299 -14.70 36.30 -11.45
N PRO A 300 -15.66 37.23 -11.24
CA PRO A 300 -15.45 38.66 -11.43
C PRO A 300 -14.69 39.29 -10.24
N LEU A 301 -13.99 40.40 -10.51
CA LEU A 301 -13.54 41.40 -9.53
C LEU A 301 -13.83 42.79 -10.07
N ALA A 302 -14.73 43.54 -9.42
CA ALA A 302 -15.21 44.85 -9.91
C ALA A 302 -14.15 45.95 -9.80
N GLN A 303 -13.35 45.96 -8.69
CA GLN A 303 -12.32 46.95 -8.47
C GLN A 303 -11.30 46.48 -7.42
N GLY A 304 -10.14 47.13 -7.38
CA GLY A 304 -9.08 46.86 -6.39
C GLY A 304 -8.34 45.56 -6.68
N ARG A 305 -7.70 45.03 -5.63
CA ARG A 305 -6.93 43.78 -5.71
C ARG A 305 -7.62 42.69 -4.93
N GLY A 306 -7.53 41.47 -5.44
CA GLY A 306 -8.17 40.32 -4.81
C GLY A 306 -7.63 38.99 -5.30
N LEU A 307 -8.16 37.89 -4.76
CA LEU A 307 -7.84 36.52 -5.13
C LEU A 307 -9.09 35.90 -5.79
N ILE A 308 -8.99 35.53 -7.05
CA ILE A 308 -10.10 34.90 -7.78
C ILE A 308 -9.66 33.56 -8.40
N PRO A 309 -10.58 32.62 -8.62
CA PRO A 309 -10.29 31.44 -9.42
C PRO A 309 -10.12 31.82 -10.89
N ILE A 310 -9.11 31.23 -11.53
CA ILE A 310 -8.84 31.35 -12.95
C ILE A 310 -8.63 29.96 -13.57
N LEU A 311 -8.83 29.86 -14.88
CA LEU A 311 -8.38 28.73 -15.69
C LEU A 311 -7.04 29.12 -16.32
N VAL A 312 -5.96 28.47 -15.93
CA VAL A 312 -4.64 28.66 -16.55
C VAL A 312 -4.65 28.03 -17.92
N THR A 313 -4.32 28.81 -18.94
CA THR A 313 -4.14 28.41 -20.34
C THR A 313 -3.13 29.38 -20.95
N LEU A 314 -1.85 29.01 -20.94
CA LEU A 314 -0.78 29.81 -21.53
C LEU A 314 -0.97 29.92 -23.06
N GLN A 315 -0.79 31.12 -23.62
CA GLN A 315 -0.91 31.43 -25.06
C GLN A 315 0.16 32.41 -25.50
#